data_d96b1dc34662c27e819480ca48b97196
#
_entry.id   d96b1dc34662c27e819480ca48b97196
#
_cell.length_a   1.000
_cell.length_b   1.000
_cell.length_c   1.000
_cell.angle_alpha   90.00
_cell.angle_beta   90.00
_cell.angle_gamma   90.00
#
_symmetry.space_group_name_H-M   'P 1'
#
loop_
_entity.id
_entity.type
_entity.pdbx_description
1 polymer ?
#
loop_
_entity_poly.entity_id
_entity_poly.type
_entity_poly.pdbx_seq_one_letter_code
_entity_poly.pdbx_strand_id
1 'polypeptide(L)'
;ILKQRNEELFKAGYIAKLEITYNFEEDTYHPHYHILMAVPSYYFKNPDYYLKQNEWLEIWQKAKRDKNITQVDVRKVQNKNIDGISSEVLELAKYMAKSADYFNSLDVFETYYNETHKKRFMRYGGLFKESLKEFKKGNLNKYINANAIDWYFIIKYSYHSEGYEKNSIRNLTEDEKNQIINAEINNLSKEFDVEY
;
A
#
# COMPACT_ATOMS: atom_id res chain seq x y z
N ILE A 1 -9.00 26.48 -14.00
CA ILE A 1 -8.13 26.56 -12.80
C ILE A 1 -8.06 25.19 -12.10
N LEU A 2 -9.15 24.61 -11.62
CA LEU A 2 -9.15 23.29 -10.95
C LEU A 2 -8.55 22.15 -11.81
N LYS A 3 -8.81 22.14 -13.10
CA LYS A 3 -8.27 21.12 -14.02
C LYS A 3 -6.75 21.25 -14.16
N GLN A 4 -6.22 22.44 -14.27
CA GLN A 4 -4.79 22.70 -14.37
C GLN A 4 -4.03 22.36 -13.09
N ARG A 5 -4.60 22.70 -11.92
CA ARG A 5 -4.07 22.34 -10.60
C ARG A 5 -3.96 20.82 -10.44
N ASN A 6 -4.99 20.10 -10.85
CA ASN A 6 -5.02 18.63 -10.76
C ASN A 6 -3.99 17.97 -11.68
N GLU A 7 -3.82 18.46 -12.92
CA GLU A 7 -2.86 17.90 -13.86
C GLU A 7 -1.42 18.00 -13.34
N GLU A 8 -1.03 19.12 -12.73
CA GLU A 8 0.30 19.28 -12.16
C GLU A 8 0.54 18.36 -10.94
N LEU A 9 -0.45 18.22 -10.06
CA LEU A 9 -0.36 17.34 -8.91
C LEU A 9 -0.19 15.88 -9.33
N PHE A 10 -0.99 15.41 -10.29
CA PHE A 10 -0.90 14.03 -10.75
C PHE A 10 0.36 13.75 -11.59
N LYS A 11 0.92 14.76 -12.26
CA LYS A 11 2.19 14.62 -12.98
C LYS A 11 3.37 14.41 -12.04
N ALA A 12 3.38 15.02 -10.85
CA ALA A 12 4.44 14.85 -9.88
C ALA A 12 4.56 13.40 -9.40
N GLY A 13 3.45 12.73 -9.13
CA GLY A 13 3.40 11.30 -8.88
C GLY A 13 2.57 10.91 -7.67
N TYR A 14 2.07 9.68 -7.70
CA TYR A 14 1.29 9.11 -6.60
C TYR A 14 1.48 7.59 -6.49
N ILE A 15 1.28 7.10 -5.29
CA ILE A 15 1.02 5.70 -4.98
C ILE A 15 -0.38 5.64 -4.38
N ALA A 16 -1.25 4.80 -4.92
CA ALA A 16 -2.59 4.58 -4.38
C ALA A 16 -2.79 3.10 -4.08
N LYS A 17 -3.27 2.79 -2.89
CA LYS A 17 -3.63 1.44 -2.47
C LYS A 17 -5.12 1.40 -2.17
N LEU A 18 -5.83 0.42 -2.74
CA LEU A 18 -7.19 0.07 -2.34
C LEU A 18 -7.11 -0.78 -1.06
N GLU A 19 -7.80 -0.36 -0.04
CA GLU A 19 -8.08 -1.15 1.15
C GLU A 19 -9.60 -1.37 1.23
N ILE A 20 -10.00 -2.57 1.64
CA ILE A 20 -11.40 -2.90 1.87
C ILE A 20 -11.47 -3.42 3.29
N THR A 21 -12.27 -2.81 4.12
CA THR A 21 -12.58 -3.29 5.46
C THR A 21 -14.02 -3.82 5.50
N TYR A 22 -14.29 -4.74 6.41
CA TYR A 22 -15.61 -5.30 6.62
C TYR A 22 -16.08 -5.01 8.04
N ASN A 23 -17.31 -4.52 8.16
CA ASN A 23 -17.99 -4.30 9.43
C ASN A 23 -18.94 -5.46 9.69
N PHE A 24 -18.62 -6.29 10.68
CA PHE A 24 -19.43 -7.48 11.04
C PHE A 24 -20.76 -7.12 11.71
N GLU A 25 -20.87 -5.95 12.33
CA GLU A 25 -22.10 -5.53 13.01
C GLU A 25 -23.15 -5.03 11.99
N GLU A 26 -22.71 -4.36 10.95
CA GLU A 26 -23.58 -3.76 9.94
C GLU A 26 -23.65 -4.56 8.65
N ASP A 27 -22.89 -5.66 8.54
CA ASP A 27 -22.76 -6.50 7.33
C ASP A 27 -22.42 -5.66 6.08
N THR A 28 -21.42 -4.78 6.22
CA THR A 28 -21.05 -3.84 5.16
C THR A 28 -19.57 -3.88 4.81
N TYR A 29 -19.25 -3.72 3.51
CA TYR A 29 -17.89 -3.51 3.02
C TYR A 29 -17.60 -2.04 2.87
N HIS A 30 -16.43 -1.62 3.34
CA HIS A 30 -15.99 -0.23 3.26
C HIS A 30 -14.71 -0.11 2.43
N PRO A 31 -14.80 0.01 1.09
CA PRO A 31 -13.65 0.21 0.21
C PRO A 31 -13.18 1.66 0.26
N HIS A 32 -11.87 1.85 0.50
CA HIS A 32 -11.25 3.17 0.50
C HIS A 32 -9.83 3.13 -0.07
N TYR A 33 -9.34 4.31 -0.47
CA TYR A 33 -7.98 4.45 -1.00
C TYR A 33 -7.09 5.19 -0.02
N HIS A 34 -5.93 4.61 0.24
CA HIS A 34 -4.78 5.32 0.81
C HIS A 34 -3.93 5.84 -0.34
N ILE A 35 -3.70 7.15 -0.38
CA ILE A 35 -2.96 7.79 -1.48
C ILE A 35 -1.81 8.61 -0.90
N LEU A 36 -0.57 8.27 -1.29
CA LEU A 36 0.61 9.09 -1.07
C LEU A 36 0.89 9.88 -2.35
N MET A 37 0.95 11.20 -2.25
CA MET A 37 1.21 12.08 -3.39
C MET A 37 2.52 12.83 -3.22
N ALA A 38 3.37 12.80 -4.24
CA ALA A 38 4.46 13.75 -4.35
C ALA A 38 3.88 15.08 -4.86
N VAL A 39 4.19 16.16 -4.15
CA VAL A 39 3.73 17.51 -4.55
C VAL A 39 4.92 18.45 -4.65
N PRO A 40 4.88 19.44 -5.54
CA PRO A 40 5.94 20.45 -5.64
C PRO A 40 6.11 21.20 -4.32
N SER A 41 7.32 21.67 -4.04
CA SER A 41 7.65 22.37 -2.78
C SER A 41 6.82 23.64 -2.53
N TYR A 42 6.33 24.28 -3.59
CA TYR A 42 5.45 25.45 -3.52
C TYR A 42 3.99 25.13 -3.23
N TYR A 43 3.55 23.87 -3.36
CA TYR A 43 2.15 23.48 -3.20
C TYR A 43 1.50 24.00 -1.90
N PHE A 44 2.21 23.85 -0.78
CA PHE A 44 1.71 24.30 0.52
C PHE A 44 1.90 25.81 0.78
N LYS A 45 2.68 26.48 -0.05
CA LYS A 45 3.01 27.91 0.11
C LYS A 45 2.20 28.82 -0.79
N ASN A 46 1.66 28.29 -1.87
CA ASN A 46 0.92 29.06 -2.85
C ASN A 46 -0.57 28.70 -2.82
N PRO A 47 -1.44 29.62 -2.36
CA PRO A 47 -2.89 29.41 -2.27
C PRO A 47 -3.53 29.03 -3.61
N ASP A 48 -2.94 29.45 -4.73
CA ASP A 48 -3.47 29.16 -6.06
C ASP A 48 -3.32 27.69 -6.45
N TYR A 49 -2.40 26.97 -5.82
CA TYR A 49 -2.14 25.54 -6.08
C TYR A 49 -2.66 24.64 -4.96
N TYR A 50 -2.74 25.16 -3.74
CA TYR A 50 -3.19 24.37 -2.61
C TYR A 50 -4.69 24.02 -2.73
N LEU A 51 -4.99 22.73 -2.61
CA LEU A 51 -6.36 22.23 -2.55
C LEU A 51 -6.77 22.01 -1.08
N LYS A 52 -7.85 22.63 -0.67
CA LYS A 52 -8.46 22.42 0.64
C LYS A 52 -9.17 21.08 0.70
N GLN A 53 -9.44 20.59 1.90
CA GLN A 53 -10.11 19.30 2.11
C GLN A 53 -11.47 19.20 1.39
N ASN A 54 -12.26 20.27 1.40
CA ASN A 54 -13.54 20.30 0.69
C ASN A 54 -13.38 20.23 -0.84
N GLU A 55 -12.33 20.83 -1.41
CA GLU A 55 -12.04 20.73 -2.84
C GLU A 55 -11.62 19.29 -3.22
N TRP A 56 -10.84 18.61 -2.34
CA TRP A 56 -10.54 17.19 -2.49
C TRP A 56 -11.80 16.33 -2.43
N LEU A 57 -12.73 16.61 -1.52
CA LEU A 57 -14.00 15.90 -1.41
C LEU A 57 -14.83 16.06 -2.69
N GLU A 58 -14.95 17.27 -3.23
CA GLU A 58 -15.66 17.52 -4.49
C GLU A 58 -15.02 16.77 -5.67
N ILE A 59 -13.68 16.75 -5.76
CA ILE A 59 -12.95 16.01 -6.78
C ILE A 59 -13.26 14.51 -6.67
N TRP A 60 -13.24 13.97 -5.46
CA TRP A 60 -13.50 12.56 -5.20
C TRP A 60 -14.94 12.17 -5.52
N GLN A 61 -15.92 12.94 -5.04
CA GLN A 61 -17.35 12.77 -5.37
C GLN A 61 -17.59 12.77 -6.89
N LYS A 62 -16.93 13.69 -7.60
CA LYS A 62 -17.00 13.79 -9.05
C LYS A 62 -16.38 12.58 -9.76
N ALA A 63 -15.21 12.13 -9.29
CA ALA A 63 -14.50 10.99 -9.84
C ALA A 63 -15.27 9.68 -9.66
N LYS A 64 -15.91 9.52 -8.52
CA LYS A 64 -16.73 8.35 -8.18
C LYS A 64 -18.17 8.44 -8.70
N ARG A 65 -18.61 9.65 -9.13
CA ARG A 65 -20.00 9.96 -9.49
C ARG A 65 -20.99 9.68 -8.34
N ASP A 66 -20.52 9.88 -7.11
CA ASP A 66 -21.27 9.60 -5.90
C ASP A 66 -21.18 10.81 -4.94
N LYS A 67 -22.31 11.44 -4.68
CA LYS A 67 -22.42 12.58 -3.78
C LYS A 67 -22.59 12.17 -2.31
N ASN A 68 -22.83 10.89 -2.04
CA ASN A 68 -22.97 10.39 -0.67
C ASN A 68 -21.62 10.24 0.03
N ILE A 69 -20.52 10.36 -0.69
CA ILE A 69 -19.19 10.42 -0.07
C ILE A 69 -19.12 11.71 0.75
N THR A 70 -18.92 11.57 2.05
CA THR A 70 -18.92 12.68 3.01
C THR A 70 -17.55 13.04 3.56
N GLN A 71 -16.55 12.16 3.38
CA GLN A 71 -15.24 12.33 3.98
C GLN A 71 -14.10 12.05 3.01
N VAL A 72 -13.10 12.94 3.07
CA VAL A 72 -11.74 12.74 2.54
C VAL A 72 -10.79 13.28 3.60
N ASP A 73 -9.84 12.48 4.04
CA ASP A 73 -8.78 12.92 4.95
C ASP A 73 -7.53 13.28 4.14
N VAL A 74 -7.07 14.51 4.27
CA VAL A 74 -5.88 15.01 3.55
C VAL A 74 -4.92 15.61 4.54
N ARG A 75 -3.72 15.05 4.62
CA ARG A 75 -2.68 15.46 5.56
C ARG A 75 -1.37 15.71 4.85
N LYS A 76 -0.64 16.73 5.32
CA LYS A 76 0.75 16.88 4.93
C LYS A 76 1.60 15.87 5.67
N VAL A 77 2.42 15.11 4.93
CA VAL A 77 3.44 14.24 5.52
C VAL A 77 4.42 15.11 6.32
N GLN A 78 4.57 14.81 7.61
CA GLN A 78 5.52 15.47 8.48
C GLN A 78 6.82 14.68 8.49
N ASN A 79 7.96 15.36 8.42
CA ASN A 79 9.30 14.73 8.46
C ASN A 79 9.64 14.25 9.89
N LYS A 80 8.88 13.32 10.42
CA LYS A 80 9.29 12.54 11.59
C LYS A 80 10.01 11.30 11.04
N ASN A 81 11.32 11.42 10.89
CA ASN A 81 12.15 10.31 10.47
C ASN A 81 12.26 9.27 11.58
N ILE A 82 11.82 8.07 11.30
CA ILE A 82 12.20 6.86 12.00
C ILE A 82 13.14 6.12 11.04
N ASP A 83 14.41 6.03 11.37
CA ASP A 83 15.45 5.39 10.56
C ASP A 83 15.55 5.87 9.09
N GLY A 84 15.34 7.16 8.87
CA GLY A 84 15.42 7.78 7.53
C GLY A 84 14.17 7.63 6.66
N ILE A 85 13.11 6.99 7.16
CA ILE A 85 11.83 6.83 6.46
C ILE A 85 10.78 7.66 7.20
N SER A 86 9.94 8.38 6.45
CA SER A 86 8.86 9.14 7.09
C SER A 86 7.81 8.21 7.72
N SER A 87 7.28 8.61 8.87
CA SER A 87 6.27 7.82 9.59
C SER A 87 5.03 7.53 8.73
N GLU A 88 4.69 8.41 7.82
CA GLU A 88 3.53 8.28 6.91
C GLU A 88 3.78 7.27 5.78
N VAL A 89 5.02 7.18 5.31
CA VAL A 89 5.42 6.12 4.36
C VAL A 89 5.39 4.76 5.05
N LEU A 90 5.84 4.69 6.30
CA LEU A 90 5.74 3.50 7.14
C LEU A 90 4.27 3.15 7.43
N GLU A 91 3.42 4.15 7.66
CA GLU A 91 1.99 3.92 7.84
C GLU A 91 1.35 3.35 6.57
N LEU A 92 1.64 3.91 5.39
CA LEU A 92 1.20 3.33 4.13
C LEU A 92 1.68 1.89 3.96
N ALA A 93 2.92 1.59 4.31
CA ALA A 93 3.49 0.24 4.26
C ALA A 93 2.80 -0.73 5.25
N LYS A 94 2.42 -0.27 6.45
CA LYS A 94 1.64 -1.08 7.40
C LYS A 94 0.29 -1.51 6.84
N TYR A 95 -0.40 -0.61 6.12
CA TYR A 95 -1.65 -0.97 5.44
C TYR A 95 -1.44 -1.99 4.32
N MET A 96 -0.23 -2.10 3.78
CA MET A 96 0.12 -3.14 2.80
C MET A 96 0.23 -4.54 3.44
N ALA A 97 0.62 -4.60 4.71
CA ALA A 97 0.88 -5.84 5.45
C ALA A 97 -0.30 -6.29 6.33
N LYS A 98 -1.36 -5.46 6.47
CA LYS A 98 -2.49 -5.79 7.34
C LYS A 98 -3.30 -6.93 6.73
N SER A 99 -3.33 -8.06 7.42
CA SER A 99 -4.23 -9.17 7.10
C SER A 99 -5.68 -8.69 7.28
N ALA A 100 -6.51 -9.06 6.36
CA ALA A 100 -7.88 -8.61 6.34
C ALA A 100 -8.77 -9.44 7.26
N ASP A 101 -9.66 -8.77 7.96
CA ASP A 101 -10.61 -9.38 8.89
C ASP A 101 -11.64 -10.30 8.20
N TYR A 102 -11.72 -10.27 6.86
CA TYR A 102 -12.66 -11.08 6.06
C TYR A 102 -12.30 -12.57 5.96
N PHE A 103 -11.15 -13.00 6.47
CA PHE A 103 -10.82 -14.43 6.54
C PHE A 103 -11.60 -15.19 7.64
N ASN A 104 -12.35 -14.49 8.48
CA ASN A 104 -13.09 -15.08 9.59
C ASN A 104 -14.47 -15.65 9.20
N SER A 105 -14.95 -15.39 7.97
CA SER A 105 -16.22 -15.90 7.45
C SER A 105 -16.06 -16.29 5.98
N LEU A 106 -16.57 -17.50 5.63
CA LEU A 106 -16.49 -17.99 4.25
C LEU A 106 -17.30 -17.09 3.29
N ASP A 107 -18.51 -16.71 3.66
CA ASP A 107 -19.37 -15.87 2.80
C ASP A 107 -18.76 -14.50 2.54
N VAL A 108 -18.17 -13.90 3.58
CA VAL A 108 -17.46 -12.62 3.48
C VAL A 108 -16.23 -12.76 2.59
N PHE A 109 -15.48 -13.86 2.76
CA PHE A 109 -14.32 -14.14 1.91
C PHE A 109 -14.72 -14.37 0.45
N GLU A 110 -15.75 -15.16 0.17
CA GLU A 110 -16.23 -15.42 -1.20
C GLU A 110 -16.66 -14.13 -1.91
N THR A 111 -17.43 -13.29 -1.23
CA THR A 111 -17.85 -11.99 -1.76
C THR A 111 -16.62 -11.11 -2.05
N TYR A 112 -15.70 -11.00 -1.10
CA TYR A 112 -14.46 -10.25 -1.27
C TYR A 112 -13.66 -10.78 -2.47
N TYR A 113 -13.45 -12.10 -2.55
CA TYR A 113 -12.69 -12.74 -3.62
C TYR A 113 -13.33 -12.49 -5.00
N ASN A 114 -14.64 -12.72 -5.13
CA ASN A 114 -15.35 -12.54 -6.39
C ASN A 114 -15.30 -11.10 -6.89
N GLU A 115 -15.43 -10.13 -5.96
CA GLU A 115 -15.43 -8.71 -6.30
C GLU A 115 -14.03 -8.14 -6.54
N THR A 116 -12.99 -8.76 -5.99
CA THR A 116 -11.63 -8.23 -6.07
C THR A 116 -10.71 -9.04 -6.99
N HIS A 117 -11.11 -10.26 -7.36
CA HIS A 117 -10.35 -11.11 -8.24
C HIS A 117 -9.99 -10.38 -9.55
N LYS A 118 -8.73 -10.43 -9.95
CA LYS A 118 -8.16 -9.71 -11.09
C LYS A 118 -8.24 -8.18 -11.02
N LYS A 119 -8.59 -7.58 -9.88
CA LYS A 119 -8.56 -6.13 -9.72
C LYS A 119 -7.22 -5.66 -9.15
N ARG A 120 -6.76 -4.51 -9.61
CA ARG A 120 -5.49 -3.94 -9.19
C ARG A 120 -5.66 -3.17 -7.89
N PHE A 121 -5.02 -3.64 -6.81
CA PHE A 121 -5.01 -2.98 -5.50
C PHE A 121 -4.04 -1.81 -5.42
N MET A 122 -2.90 -1.91 -6.10
CA MET A 122 -1.88 -0.86 -6.11
C MET A 122 -1.83 -0.15 -7.45
N ARG A 123 -1.71 1.17 -7.41
CA ARG A 123 -1.56 2.02 -8.61
C ARG A 123 -0.44 3.02 -8.40
N TYR A 124 0.31 3.24 -9.44
CA TYR A 124 1.43 4.17 -9.46
C TYR A 124 1.27 5.16 -10.59
N GLY A 125 1.59 6.43 -10.34
CA GLY A 125 1.58 7.49 -11.34
C GLY A 125 2.81 8.38 -11.26
N GLY A 126 3.12 9.08 -12.34
CA GLY A 126 4.21 10.05 -12.42
C GLY A 126 5.55 9.47 -11.97
N LEU A 127 6.27 10.20 -11.14
CA LEU A 127 7.56 9.83 -10.54
C LEU A 127 7.58 8.40 -9.98
N PHE A 128 6.54 7.96 -9.26
CA PHE A 128 6.53 6.63 -8.65
C PHE A 128 6.41 5.50 -9.69
N LYS A 129 5.76 5.76 -10.82
CA LYS A 129 5.73 4.79 -11.93
C LYS A 129 7.10 4.62 -12.56
N GLU A 130 7.87 5.70 -12.72
CA GLU A 130 9.25 5.63 -13.22
C GLU A 130 10.18 4.96 -12.20
N SER A 131 10.05 5.31 -10.92
CA SER A 131 10.82 4.65 -9.85
C SER A 131 10.55 3.14 -9.79
N LEU A 132 9.31 2.71 -10.01
CA LEU A 132 8.97 1.30 -10.07
C LEU A 132 9.67 0.59 -11.25
N LYS A 133 9.77 1.23 -12.41
CA LYS A 133 10.53 0.67 -13.55
C LYS A 133 12.01 0.52 -13.22
N GLU A 134 12.61 1.51 -12.56
CA GLU A 134 14.02 1.44 -12.15
C GLU A 134 14.25 0.38 -11.05
N PHE A 135 13.30 0.21 -10.15
CA PHE A 135 13.31 -0.87 -9.16
C PHE A 135 13.31 -2.25 -9.82
N LYS A 136 12.41 -2.49 -10.78
CA LYS A 136 12.34 -3.75 -11.54
C LYS A 136 13.63 -4.07 -12.32
N LYS A 137 14.38 -3.04 -12.74
CA LYS A 137 15.69 -3.21 -13.37
C LYS A 137 16.84 -3.47 -12.37
N GLY A 138 16.56 -3.43 -11.06
CA GLY A 138 17.57 -3.55 -10.01
C GLY A 138 18.38 -2.28 -9.75
N ASN A 139 18.10 -1.18 -10.44
CA ASN A 139 18.87 0.08 -10.31
C ASN A 139 18.70 0.75 -8.93
N LEU A 140 17.69 0.35 -8.18
CA LEU A 140 17.40 0.87 -6.83
C LEU A 140 17.86 -0.07 -5.71
N ASN A 141 18.50 -1.20 -6.00
CA ASN A 141 18.94 -2.18 -5.00
C ASN A 141 19.83 -1.57 -3.90
N LYS A 142 20.62 -0.54 -4.23
CA LYS A 142 21.45 0.21 -3.26
C LYS A 142 20.63 0.94 -2.16
N TYR A 143 19.34 1.16 -2.39
CA TYR A 143 18.44 1.78 -1.41
C TYR A 143 17.63 0.75 -0.61
N ILE A 144 17.73 -0.53 -0.98
CA ILE A 144 17.11 -1.61 -0.22
C ILE A 144 18.01 -1.86 0.98
N ASN A 145 17.53 -1.49 2.16
CA ASN A 145 18.23 -1.85 3.39
C ASN A 145 17.95 -3.33 3.69
N ALA A 146 18.92 -4.19 3.38
CA ALA A 146 18.83 -5.61 3.67
C ALA A 146 18.61 -5.90 5.17
N ASN A 147 19.00 -4.95 6.05
CA ASN A 147 18.79 -5.05 7.49
C ASN A 147 17.42 -4.54 7.95
N ALA A 148 16.60 -3.97 7.05
CA ALA A 148 15.27 -3.46 7.42
C ALA A 148 14.22 -4.56 7.59
N ILE A 149 14.50 -5.78 7.10
CA ILE A 149 13.64 -6.94 7.30
C ILE A 149 14.26 -7.77 8.42
N ASP A 150 13.82 -7.49 9.63
CA ASP A 150 14.22 -8.25 10.82
C ASP A 150 13.47 -9.60 10.90
N TRP A 151 13.79 -10.50 9.98
CA TRP A 151 13.44 -11.90 10.11
C TRP A 151 14.38 -12.56 11.11
N TYR A 152 13.98 -12.55 12.39
CA TYR A 152 14.87 -13.02 13.45
C TYR A 152 14.97 -14.53 13.56
N PHE A 153 13.89 -15.26 13.20
CA PHE A 153 13.85 -16.70 13.44
C PHE A 153 12.93 -17.45 12.48
N ILE A 154 13.25 -18.72 12.30
CA ILE A 154 12.40 -19.71 11.63
C ILE A 154 11.78 -20.64 12.68
N ILE A 155 10.49 -20.89 12.57
CA ILE A 155 9.75 -21.83 13.40
C ILE A 155 9.36 -23.01 12.52
N LYS A 156 9.72 -24.22 12.94
CA LYS A 156 9.29 -25.46 12.27
C LYS A 156 8.14 -26.10 13.05
N TYR A 157 7.11 -26.47 12.32
CA TYR A 157 5.98 -27.24 12.84
C TYR A 157 5.87 -28.56 12.06
N SER A 158 5.53 -29.66 12.75
CA SER A 158 5.03 -30.89 12.12
C SER A 158 3.53 -30.96 12.28
N TYR A 159 2.84 -31.43 11.26
CA TYR A 159 1.41 -31.72 11.31
C TYR A 159 1.19 -33.17 11.70
N HIS A 160 0.35 -33.40 12.70
CA HIS A 160 -0.10 -34.70 13.16
C HIS A 160 -1.63 -34.74 13.16
N SER A 161 -2.22 -35.93 13.34
CA SER A 161 -3.67 -36.12 13.33
C SER A 161 -4.45 -35.22 14.33
N GLU A 162 -3.78 -34.73 15.37
CA GLU A 162 -4.35 -33.87 16.41
C GLU A 162 -4.00 -32.39 16.24
N GLY A 163 -3.25 -32.01 15.17
CA GLY A 163 -2.89 -30.63 14.88
C GLY A 163 -1.40 -30.40 14.61
N TYR A 164 -0.98 -29.14 14.78
CA TYR A 164 0.40 -28.74 14.56
C TYR A 164 1.21 -28.77 15.86
N GLU A 165 2.32 -29.49 15.85
CA GLU A 165 3.31 -29.50 16.93
C GLU A 165 4.52 -28.67 16.55
N LYS A 166 4.97 -27.79 17.44
CA LYS A 166 6.15 -26.96 17.24
C LYS A 166 7.42 -27.75 17.51
N ASN A 167 8.25 -27.95 16.49
CA ASN A 167 9.46 -28.75 16.59
C ASN A 167 10.68 -27.95 17.01
N SER A 168 10.86 -26.75 16.44
CA SER A 168 12.03 -25.94 16.74
C SER A 168 11.82 -24.46 16.44
N ILE A 169 12.59 -23.64 17.15
CA ILE A 169 12.81 -22.22 16.83
C ILE A 169 14.32 -22.01 16.72
N ARG A 170 14.77 -21.32 15.69
CA ARG A 170 16.15 -20.85 15.56
C ARG A 170 16.22 -19.54 14.81
N ASN A 171 17.29 -18.81 14.96
CA ASN A 171 17.57 -17.65 14.12
C ASN A 171 17.77 -18.07 12.66
N LEU A 172 17.38 -17.17 11.74
CA LEU A 172 17.74 -17.31 10.33
C LEU A 172 19.25 -17.11 10.14
N THR A 173 19.84 -17.89 9.25
CA THR A 173 21.16 -17.58 8.72
C THR A 173 21.11 -16.42 7.74
N GLU A 174 22.23 -15.77 7.45
CA GLU A 174 22.30 -14.68 6.46
C GLU A 174 21.88 -15.14 5.06
N ASP A 175 22.24 -16.37 4.67
CA ASP A 175 21.85 -16.94 3.40
C ASP A 175 20.31 -17.13 3.31
N GLU A 176 19.68 -17.61 4.37
CA GLU A 176 18.22 -17.76 4.44
C GLU A 176 17.51 -16.40 4.39
N LYS A 177 18.05 -15.39 5.08
CA LYS A 177 17.53 -14.01 4.98
C LYS A 177 17.61 -13.48 3.56
N ASN A 178 18.74 -13.64 2.90
CA ASN A 178 18.94 -13.23 1.52
C ASN A 178 18.01 -13.96 0.55
N GLN A 179 17.77 -15.26 0.75
CA GLN A 179 16.81 -16.02 -0.05
C GLN A 179 15.38 -15.50 0.10
N ILE A 180 14.94 -15.20 1.31
CA ILE A 180 13.61 -14.63 1.59
C ILE A 180 13.48 -13.26 0.94
N ILE A 181 14.47 -12.37 1.13
CA ILE A 181 14.48 -11.03 0.53
C ILE A 181 14.39 -11.12 -0.99
N ASN A 182 15.18 -11.98 -1.62
CA ASN A 182 15.16 -12.17 -3.07
C ASN A 182 13.84 -12.76 -3.56
N ALA A 183 13.23 -13.69 -2.81
CA ALA A 183 11.92 -14.25 -3.13
C ALA A 183 10.82 -13.19 -3.05
N GLU A 184 10.84 -12.32 -2.03
CA GLU A 184 9.89 -11.22 -1.91
C GLU A 184 10.06 -10.18 -3.02
N ILE A 185 11.29 -9.81 -3.36
CA ILE A 185 11.58 -8.92 -4.49
C ILE A 185 11.03 -9.52 -5.79
N ASN A 186 11.25 -10.81 -6.03
CA ASN A 186 10.77 -11.51 -7.21
C ASN A 186 9.24 -11.64 -7.23
N ASN A 187 8.59 -11.85 -6.08
CA ASN A 187 7.14 -11.90 -5.97
C ASN A 187 6.52 -10.52 -6.21
N LEU A 188 7.08 -9.47 -5.61
CA LEU A 188 6.66 -8.09 -5.88
C LEU A 188 6.79 -7.77 -7.37
N SER A 189 7.89 -8.16 -8.03
CA SER A 189 8.06 -7.93 -9.46
C SER A 189 6.99 -8.64 -10.29
N LYS A 190 6.60 -9.87 -9.93
CA LYS A 190 5.54 -10.65 -10.61
C LYS A 190 4.15 -10.05 -10.40
N GLU A 191 3.83 -9.55 -9.19
CA GLU A 191 2.56 -8.88 -8.94
C GLU A 191 2.39 -7.63 -9.80
N PHE A 192 3.50 -6.98 -10.16
CA PHE A 192 3.49 -5.79 -11.02
C PHE A 192 3.49 -6.12 -12.52
N ASP A 193 3.83 -7.34 -12.92
CA ASP A 193 3.88 -7.78 -14.32
C ASP A 193 2.56 -8.34 -14.84
N VAL A 194 1.53 -8.46 -14.01
CA VAL A 194 0.18 -8.81 -14.45
C VAL A 194 -0.41 -7.60 -15.19
N GLU A 195 -0.13 -7.50 -16.50
CA GLU A 195 -0.88 -6.65 -17.42
C GLU A 195 -2.24 -7.29 -17.66
N TYR A 196 -3.30 -6.53 -17.34
CA TYR A 196 -4.67 -6.84 -17.72
C TYR A 196 -5.08 -5.94 -18.88
#